data_8d082e41163b7941b72a69b4c771acd3
#
_entry.id   8d082e41163b7941b72a69b4c771acd3
#
_cell.length_a   1.000
_cell.length_b   1.000
_cell.length_c   1.000
_cell.angle_alpha   90.00
_cell.angle_beta   90.00
_cell.angle_gamma   90.00
#
_symmetry.space_group_name_H-M   'P 1'
#
loop_
_entity.id
_entity.type
_entity.pdbx_description
1 polymer ?
#
loop_
_entity_poly.entity_id
_entity_poly.type
_entity_poly.pdbx_seq_one_letter_code
_entity_poly.pdbx_strand_id
1 'polypeptide(L)'
;QRAFFKSQVPFVDTPQDLALFSAMYNFASKHKFKYVITGGNNSTEVVRESVDWTYFSTDTLHAKHIHKKFGELELKTFPMRDIFKYRIYDKFISGMKIIKLLDSVPFIKKDAIVELKSLYGWQPYQQKHYESRFTRFFESFWTPKKHGFDKRRAYFSSEILTGQMTRDEALERISKPELSEEEMQKEFEYIAKKLDFSIDEFTEIFKGKNKSFRDYRNNYFLITLGAKISNLIGLDNRKFR
;
A
#
# COMPACT_ATOMS: atom_id res chain seq x y z
N GLN A 1 6.13 -3.63 12.62
CA GLN A 1 5.00 -4.38 12.07
C GLN A 1 4.03 -4.80 13.19
N ARG A 2 4.49 -5.44 14.28
CA ARG A 2 3.66 -5.85 15.43
C ARG A 2 2.77 -4.73 15.97
N ALA A 3 3.31 -3.52 16.15
CA ALA A 3 2.57 -2.36 16.64
C ALA A 3 1.34 -2.03 15.78
N PHE A 4 1.42 -2.18 14.46
CA PHE A 4 0.29 -1.93 13.57
C PHE A 4 -0.79 -3.00 13.68
N PHE A 5 -0.45 -4.27 13.84
CA PHE A 5 -1.45 -5.29 14.14
C PHE A 5 -2.15 -5.03 15.49
N LYS A 6 -1.38 -4.72 16.54
CA LYS A 6 -1.94 -4.36 17.87
C LYS A 6 -2.81 -3.09 17.84
N SER A 7 -2.58 -2.20 16.90
CA SER A 7 -3.33 -0.95 16.76
C SER A 7 -4.73 -1.12 16.19
N GLN A 8 -5.07 -2.27 15.61
CA GLN A 8 -6.39 -2.57 15.04
C GLN A 8 -6.79 -1.74 13.81
N VAL A 9 -5.85 -1.03 13.18
CA VAL A 9 -6.09 -0.30 11.94
C VAL A 9 -6.04 -1.24 10.73
N PRO A 10 -6.76 -0.93 9.61
CA PRO A 10 -6.81 -1.83 8.45
C PRO A 10 -5.51 -1.88 7.64
N PHE A 11 -4.67 -0.85 7.68
CA PHE A 11 -3.47 -0.69 6.86
C PHE A 11 -2.20 -1.17 7.60
N VAL A 12 -2.20 -2.46 7.94
CA VAL A 12 -1.08 -3.07 8.69
C VAL A 12 0.23 -3.17 7.88
N ASP A 13 0.19 -2.96 6.59
CA ASP A 13 1.35 -2.89 5.66
C ASP A 13 2.14 -1.57 5.74
N THR A 14 1.57 -0.52 6.32
CA THR A 14 2.17 0.82 6.41
C THR A 14 3.65 0.83 6.85
N PRO A 15 4.11 0.05 7.86
CA PRO A 15 5.53 0.04 8.22
C PRO A 15 6.45 -0.44 7.10
N GLN A 16 6.00 -1.41 6.30
CA GLN A 16 6.75 -1.91 5.14
C GLN A 16 6.88 -0.82 4.07
N ASP A 17 5.77 -0.20 3.70
CA ASP A 17 5.73 0.88 2.71
C ASP A 17 6.54 2.09 3.17
N LEU A 18 6.38 2.50 4.43
CA LEU A 18 7.13 3.61 4.99
C LEU A 18 8.64 3.36 4.93
N ALA A 19 9.08 2.15 5.31
CA ALA A 19 10.50 1.79 5.27
C ALA A 19 11.04 1.77 3.83
N LEU A 20 10.32 1.10 2.92
CA LEU A 20 10.71 0.95 1.52
C LEU A 20 10.88 2.30 0.82
N PHE A 21 9.82 3.11 0.84
CA PHE A 21 9.83 4.41 0.16
C PHE A 21 10.78 5.39 0.84
N SER A 22 10.87 5.39 2.18
CA SER A 22 11.81 6.24 2.89
C SER A 22 13.26 5.89 2.56
N ALA A 23 13.62 4.61 2.55
CA ALA A 23 14.97 4.17 2.19
C ALA A 23 15.33 4.58 0.76
N MET A 24 14.44 4.30 -0.19
CA MET A 24 14.63 4.63 -1.61
C MET A 24 14.82 6.15 -1.83
N TYR A 25 13.91 6.97 -1.30
CA TYR A 25 14.00 8.42 -1.50
C TYR A 25 15.12 9.07 -0.68
N ASN A 26 15.46 8.54 0.50
CA ASN A 26 16.62 9.01 1.25
C ASN A 26 17.92 8.71 0.49
N PHE A 27 18.01 7.52 -0.12
CA PHE A 27 19.13 7.15 -0.97
C PHE A 27 19.23 8.05 -2.20
N ALA A 28 18.12 8.21 -2.94
CA ALA A 28 18.07 9.07 -4.11
C ALA A 28 18.48 10.53 -3.79
N SER A 29 17.96 11.07 -2.68
CA SER A 29 18.29 12.42 -2.21
C SER A 29 19.76 12.55 -1.79
N LYS A 30 20.31 11.57 -1.06
CA LYS A 30 21.72 11.52 -0.63
C LYS A 30 22.67 11.52 -1.83
N HIS A 31 22.36 10.78 -2.87
CA HIS A 31 23.15 10.64 -4.08
C HIS A 31 22.78 11.64 -5.17
N LYS A 32 21.91 12.61 -4.87
CA LYS A 32 21.50 13.69 -5.78
C LYS A 32 20.89 13.21 -7.10
N PHE A 33 20.19 12.07 -7.08
CA PHE A 33 19.45 11.60 -8.24
C PHE A 33 18.31 12.58 -8.59
N LYS A 34 18.23 12.93 -9.87
CA LYS A 34 17.21 13.86 -10.38
C LYS A 34 15.92 13.14 -10.81
N TYR A 35 16.02 11.86 -11.10
CA TYR A 35 14.91 11.05 -11.61
C TYR A 35 14.78 9.75 -10.82
N VAL A 36 13.54 9.41 -10.49
CA VAL A 36 13.15 8.11 -9.92
C VAL A 36 12.07 7.53 -10.82
N ILE A 37 12.35 6.39 -11.44
CA ILE A 37 11.38 5.69 -12.29
C ILE A 37 10.59 4.72 -11.41
N THR A 38 9.26 4.71 -11.57
CA THR A 38 8.38 3.80 -10.85
C THR A 38 7.54 2.98 -11.84
N GLY A 39 7.15 1.76 -11.43
CA GLY A 39 6.23 0.91 -12.17
C GLY A 39 4.75 1.26 -11.99
N GLY A 40 4.44 2.31 -11.20
CA GLY A 40 3.06 2.78 -11.05
C GLY A 40 2.48 3.21 -12.39
N ASN A 41 1.21 2.87 -12.64
CA ASN A 41 0.55 3.17 -13.91
C ASN A 41 -0.95 3.43 -13.72
N ASN A 42 -1.54 4.18 -14.65
CA ASN A 42 -2.97 4.46 -14.61
C ASN A 42 -3.81 3.29 -15.16
N SER A 43 -3.22 2.38 -15.91
CA SER A 43 -3.95 1.25 -16.52
C SER A 43 -4.51 0.28 -15.49
N THR A 44 -3.79 0.04 -14.40
CA THR A 44 -4.20 -0.90 -13.33
C THR A 44 -4.37 -0.24 -11.96
N GLU A 45 -4.08 1.07 -11.81
CA GLU A 45 -4.02 1.76 -10.52
C GLU A 45 -4.70 3.14 -10.53
N VAL A 46 -5.62 3.38 -11.46
CA VAL A 46 -6.34 4.67 -11.55
C VAL A 46 -7.35 4.85 -10.41
N VAL A 47 -8.01 3.77 -10.01
CA VAL A 47 -8.94 3.79 -8.87
C VAL A 47 -8.16 3.68 -7.57
N ARG A 48 -8.38 4.66 -6.71
CA ARG A 48 -7.75 4.71 -5.39
C ARG A 48 -8.66 4.11 -4.34
N GLU A 49 -8.04 3.44 -3.39
CA GLU A 49 -8.71 2.98 -2.19
C GLU A 49 -9.17 4.17 -1.34
N SER A 50 -10.24 3.96 -0.57
CA SER A 50 -10.67 4.93 0.45
C SER A 50 -9.55 5.16 1.48
N VAL A 51 -9.46 6.38 2.01
CA VAL A 51 -8.53 6.70 3.11
C VAL A 51 -8.80 5.88 4.37
N ASP A 52 -10.01 5.36 4.52
CA ASP A 52 -10.38 4.47 5.63
C ASP A 52 -9.84 3.05 5.42
N TRP A 53 -9.53 2.65 4.19
CA TRP A 53 -8.90 1.37 3.87
C TRP A 53 -7.38 1.46 3.89
N THR A 54 -6.84 2.55 3.31
CA THR A 54 -5.41 2.78 3.16
C THR A 54 -5.07 4.22 3.52
N TYR A 55 -4.50 4.41 4.70
CA TYR A 55 -4.07 5.72 5.17
C TYR A 55 -2.67 6.07 4.64
N PHE A 56 -2.31 7.33 4.67
CA PHE A 56 -1.04 7.85 4.16
C PHE A 56 0.17 7.25 4.89
N SER A 57 0.91 6.36 4.25
CA SER A 57 2.14 5.77 4.79
C SER A 57 3.23 6.82 5.07
N THR A 58 3.18 7.97 4.40
CA THR A 58 4.09 9.10 4.62
C THR A 58 3.73 9.98 5.84
N ASP A 59 2.62 9.71 6.52
CA ASP A 59 2.31 10.37 7.79
C ASP A 59 3.09 9.74 8.94
N THR A 60 4.32 10.20 9.12
CA THR A 60 5.21 9.71 10.17
C THR A 60 4.74 10.04 11.58
N LEU A 61 3.89 11.08 11.77
CA LEU A 61 3.27 11.36 13.07
C LEU A 61 2.36 10.21 13.48
N HIS A 62 1.53 9.75 12.55
CA HIS A 62 0.61 8.63 12.76
C HIS A 62 1.40 7.34 13.09
N ALA A 63 2.40 7.02 12.26
CA ALA A 63 3.23 5.82 12.47
C ALA A 63 3.96 5.85 13.82
N LYS A 64 4.55 6.99 14.19
CA LYS A 64 5.22 7.18 15.49
C LYS A 64 4.26 7.08 16.66
N HIS A 65 3.02 7.59 16.53
CA HIS A 65 2.03 7.51 17.60
C HIS A 65 1.55 6.08 17.85
N ILE A 66 1.30 5.30 16.78
CA ILE A 66 1.01 3.86 16.89
C ILE A 66 2.19 3.15 17.54
N HIS A 67 3.41 3.40 17.05
CA HIS A 67 4.60 2.77 17.62
C HIS A 67 4.82 3.12 19.09
N LYS A 68 4.60 4.38 19.50
CA LYS A 68 4.69 4.79 20.91
C LYS A 68 3.72 4.02 21.83
N LYS A 69 2.54 3.63 21.30
CA LYS A 69 1.51 2.92 22.08
C LYS A 69 1.74 1.40 22.14
N PHE A 70 2.25 0.81 21.06
CA PHE A 70 2.26 -0.64 20.89
C PHE A 70 3.64 -1.20 20.48
N GLY A 71 4.61 -0.33 20.23
CA GLY A 71 5.96 -0.74 19.87
C GLY A 71 6.77 -1.18 21.10
N GLU A 72 7.62 -2.16 20.89
CA GLU A 72 8.45 -2.78 21.93
C GLU A 72 9.93 -2.39 21.80
N LEU A 73 10.33 -1.93 20.60
CA LEU A 73 11.72 -1.59 20.29
C LEU A 73 11.84 -0.13 19.84
N GLU A 74 12.96 0.51 20.12
CA GLU A 74 13.23 1.86 19.62
C GLU A 74 13.48 1.85 18.10
N LEU A 75 12.94 2.85 17.40
CA LEU A 75 13.11 3.01 15.95
C LEU A 75 14.41 3.79 15.61
N LYS A 76 15.57 3.30 16.07
CA LYS A 76 16.87 3.99 15.87
C LYS A 76 17.30 4.07 14.40
N THR A 77 17.15 2.98 13.69
CA THR A 77 17.61 2.83 12.29
C THR A 77 16.48 2.70 11.28
N PHE A 78 15.23 2.69 11.75
CA PHE A 78 14.08 2.57 10.87
C PHE A 78 13.93 3.82 9.99
N PRO A 79 14.01 3.69 8.65
CA PRO A 79 13.99 4.83 7.77
C PRO A 79 12.60 5.50 7.79
N MET A 80 12.59 6.81 7.98
CA MET A 80 11.37 7.61 7.94
C MET A 80 11.58 8.83 7.06
N ARG A 81 10.64 9.06 6.17
CA ARG A 81 10.57 10.27 5.36
C ARG A 81 9.15 10.81 5.43
N ASP A 82 8.99 11.95 6.07
CA ASP A 82 7.68 12.56 6.23
C ASP A 82 7.17 13.20 4.93
N ILE A 83 5.86 13.47 4.92
CA ILE A 83 5.18 13.99 3.74
C ILE A 83 5.69 15.36 3.30
N PHE A 84 6.15 16.22 4.23
CA PHE A 84 6.67 17.54 3.90
C PHE A 84 8.00 17.42 3.15
N LYS A 85 8.89 16.54 3.65
CA LYS A 85 10.15 16.24 2.97
C LYS A 85 9.91 15.66 1.57
N TYR A 86 8.96 14.73 1.45
CA TYR A 86 8.58 14.12 0.17
C TYR A 86 7.91 15.10 -0.80
N ARG A 87 6.98 15.95 -0.32
CA ARG A 87 6.16 16.81 -1.17
C ARG A 87 6.80 18.17 -1.44
N ILE A 88 7.57 18.70 -0.50
CA ILE A 88 8.15 20.04 -0.59
C ILE A 88 9.63 19.95 -0.93
N TYR A 89 10.43 19.31 -0.07
CA TYR A 89 11.87 19.28 -0.28
C TYR A 89 12.25 18.56 -1.58
N ASP A 90 11.73 17.35 -1.83
CA ASP A 90 12.12 16.58 -3.00
C ASP A 90 11.67 17.25 -4.30
N LYS A 91 10.48 17.80 -4.34
CA LYS A 91 9.92 18.41 -5.55
C LYS A 91 10.51 19.79 -5.85
N PHE A 92 10.61 20.66 -4.85
CA PHE A 92 10.94 22.07 -5.07
C PHE A 92 12.38 22.44 -4.72
N ILE A 93 13.03 21.74 -3.78
CA ILE A 93 14.40 22.07 -3.36
C ILE A 93 15.40 21.16 -4.05
N SER A 94 15.25 19.84 -3.98
CA SER A 94 16.15 18.91 -4.66
C SER A 94 15.90 18.79 -6.17
N GLY A 95 14.71 19.17 -6.62
CA GLY A 95 14.28 19.06 -8.02
C GLY A 95 14.13 17.60 -8.50
N MET A 96 13.95 16.66 -7.56
CA MET A 96 13.78 15.26 -7.89
C MET A 96 12.39 15.00 -8.53
N LYS A 97 12.40 14.36 -9.68
CA LYS A 97 11.19 14.02 -10.45
C LYS A 97 10.90 12.52 -10.37
N ILE A 98 9.66 12.18 -10.04
CA ILE A 98 9.18 10.80 -10.07
C ILE A 98 8.47 10.59 -11.39
N ILE A 99 8.94 9.62 -12.18
CA ILE A 99 8.45 9.32 -13.51
C ILE A 99 7.72 7.98 -13.47
N LYS A 100 6.45 8.00 -13.85
CA LYS A 100 5.64 6.81 -14.13
C LYS A 100 5.78 6.50 -15.61
N LEU A 101 6.79 5.73 -15.96
CA LEU A 101 7.13 5.47 -17.36
C LEU A 101 5.98 4.80 -18.13
N LEU A 102 5.25 3.90 -17.49
CA LEU A 102 4.13 3.18 -18.10
C LEU A 102 2.91 4.07 -18.41
N ASP A 103 2.83 5.28 -17.85
CA ASP A 103 1.79 6.24 -18.23
C ASP A 103 2.10 6.95 -19.57
N SER A 104 3.33 6.81 -20.08
CA SER A 104 3.79 7.44 -21.34
C SER A 104 3.70 6.52 -22.56
N VAL A 105 3.34 5.26 -22.34
CA VAL A 105 3.19 4.24 -23.40
C VAL A 105 1.86 3.51 -23.24
N PRO A 106 1.27 2.97 -24.33
CA PRO A 106 0.14 2.07 -24.20
C PRO A 106 0.54 0.85 -23.34
N PHE A 107 -0.03 0.72 -22.17
CA PHE A 107 0.27 -0.39 -21.26
C PHE A 107 -0.95 -1.28 -21.05
N ILE A 108 -0.87 -2.48 -21.63
CA ILE A 108 -1.86 -3.55 -21.47
C ILE A 108 -1.21 -4.66 -20.68
N LYS A 109 -1.73 -4.92 -19.48
CA LYS A 109 -1.15 -5.89 -18.54
C LYS A 109 -1.03 -7.30 -19.13
N LYS A 110 -2.06 -7.75 -19.89
CA LYS A 110 -2.05 -9.08 -20.52
C LYS A 110 -0.91 -9.22 -21.53
N ASP A 111 -0.69 -8.20 -22.36
CA ASP A 111 0.38 -8.20 -23.38
C ASP A 111 1.77 -8.16 -22.73
N ALA A 112 1.92 -7.33 -21.70
CA ALA A 112 3.17 -7.27 -20.94
C ALA A 112 3.53 -8.62 -20.28
N ILE A 113 2.54 -9.36 -19.77
CA ILE A 113 2.73 -10.72 -19.23
C ILE A 113 3.26 -11.67 -20.32
N VAL A 114 2.66 -11.64 -21.52
CA VAL A 114 3.08 -12.48 -22.65
C VAL A 114 4.52 -12.17 -23.05
N GLU A 115 4.85 -10.88 -23.19
CA GLU A 115 6.18 -10.42 -23.57
C GLU A 115 7.24 -10.80 -22.52
N LEU A 116 7.00 -10.50 -21.24
CA LEU A 116 7.92 -10.84 -20.15
C LEU A 116 8.17 -12.36 -20.05
N LYS A 117 7.10 -13.15 -20.24
CA LYS A 117 7.20 -14.61 -20.23
C LYS A 117 8.05 -15.12 -21.40
N SER A 118 7.86 -14.57 -22.60
CA SER A 118 8.57 -15.01 -23.81
C SER A 118 10.05 -14.58 -23.83
N LEU A 119 10.34 -13.34 -23.42
CA LEU A 119 11.68 -12.77 -23.52
C LEU A 119 12.58 -13.09 -22.32
N TYR A 120 11.98 -13.19 -21.12
CA TYR A 120 12.73 -13.28 -19.86
C TYR A 120 12.40 -14.52 -19.04
N GLY A 121 11.49 -15.39 -19.53
CA GLY A 121 11.04 -16.57 -18.77
C GLY A 121 10.30 -16.23 -17.47
N TRP A 122 9.84 -14.98 -17.32
CA TRP A 122 9.11 -14.55 -16.12
C TRP A 122 7.79 -15.29 -15.98
N GLN A 123 7.45 -15.70 -14.76
CA GLN A 123 6.19 -16.37 -14.47
C GLN A 123 5.28 -15.42 -13.70
N PRO A 124 4.02 -15.23 -14.15
CA PRO A 124 3.07 -14.39 -13.45
C PRO A 124 2.62 -15.04 -12.14
N TYR A 125 2.46 -14.24 -11.12
CA TYR A 125 1.75 -14.64 -9.91
C TYR A 125 0.24 -14.70 -10.18
N GLN A 126 -0.48 -15.50 -9.39
CA GLN A 126 -1.92 -15.67 -9.57
C GLN A 126 -2.70 -14.37 -9.43
N GLN A 127 -2.29 -13.52 -8.48
CA GLN A 127 -2.91 -12.22 -8.21
C GLN A 127 -1.83 -11.15 -8.04
N LYS A 128 -2.27 -9.88 -8.03
CA LYS A 128 -1.42 -8.74 -7.73
C LYS A 128 -0.84 -8.87 -6.31
N HIS A 129 0.43 -8.55 -6.16
CA HIS A 129 1.18 -8.58 -4.89
C HIS A 129 1.42 -9.96 -4.27
N TYR A 130 1.12 -11.06 -4.98
CA TYR A 130 1.38 -12.41 -4.48
C TYR A 130 2.86 -12.81 -4.45
N GLU A 131 3.75 -11.99 -4.97
CA GLU A 131 5.20 -12.08 -4.77
C GLU A 131 5.60 -11.89 -3.30
N SER A 132 4.80 -11.17 -2.53
CA SER A 132 4.96 -10.99 -1.08
C SER A 132 3.95 -11.85 -0.32
N ARG A 133 4.45 -12.85 0.40
CA ARG A 133 3.60 -13.72 1.23
C ARG A 133 2.85 -12.94 2.32
N PHE A 134 3.48 -11.89 2.86
CA PHE A 134 2.83 -10.98 3.82
C PHE A 134 1.68 -10.21 3.17
N THR A 135 1.90 -9.63 2.00
CA THR A 135 0.88 -8.85 1.29
C THR A 135 -0.28 -9.74 0.86
N ARG A 136 0.01 -10.97 0.38
CA ARG A 136 -1.01 -11.97 0.08
C ARG A 136 -1.90 -12.24 1.28
N PHE A 137 -1.33 -12.56 2.46
CA PHE A 137 -2.08 -12.76 3.69
C PHE A 137 -2.92 -11.54 4.06
N PHE A 138 -2.32 -10.36 4.00
CA PHE A 138 -2.96 -9.11 4.35
C PHE A 138 -4.17 -8.81 3.47
N GLU A 139 -4.01 -8.90 2.14
CA GLU A 139 -5.06 -8.54 1.19
C GLU A 139 -6.13 -9.62 1.03
N SER A 140 -5.74 -10.91 1.06
CA SER A 140 -6.68 -12.02 0.81
C SER A 140 -7.41 -12.51 2.06
N PHE A 141 -6.85 -12.29 3.25
CA PHE A 141 -7.41 -12.79 4.50
C PHE A 141 -7.71 -11.67 5.51
N TRP A 142 -6.65 -10.93 5.94
CA TRP A 142 -6.78 -9.99 7.05
C TRP A 142 -7.78 -8.87 6.79
N THR A 143 -7.65 -8.17 5.67
CA THR A 143 -8.53 -7.06 5.31
C THR A 143 -9.98 -7.49 5.08
N PRO A 144 -10.27 -8.52 4.27
CA PRO A 144 -11.65 -8.92 4.04
C PRO A 144 -12.31 -9.56 5.26
N LYS A 145 -11.61 -10.40 6.01
CA LYS A 145 -12.21 -11.12 7.14
C LYS A 145 -12.35 -10.26 8.40
N LYS A 146 -11.35 -9.42 8.68
CA LYS A 146 -11.37 -8.56 9.87
C LYS A 146 -12.05 -7.21 9.63
N HIS A 147 -11.78 -6.55 8.51
CA HIS A 147 -12.21 -5.19 8.26
C HIS A 147 -13.39 -5.10 7.27
N GLY A 148 -13.75 -6.20 6.60
CA GLY A 148 -14.94 -6.27 5.74
C GLY A 148 -14.78 -5.63 4.36
N PHE A 149 -13.56 -5.39 3.89
CA PHE A 149 -13.35 -4.86 2.54
C PHE A 149 -12.28 -5.62 1.78
N ASP A 150 -12.48 -5.70 0.48
CA ASP A 150 -11.67 -6.44 -0.47
C ASP A 150 -10.98 -5.48 -1.45
N LYS A 151 -9.66 -5.41 -1.38
CA LYS A 151 -8.83 -4.53 -2.21
C LYS A 151 -8.93 -4.83 -3.71
N ARG A 152 -9.31 -6.04 -4.09
CA ARG A 152 -9.56 -6.42 -5.50
C ARG A 152 -10.59 -5.51 -6.16
N ARG A 153 -11.53 -4.96 -5.39
CA ARG A 153 -12.52 -4.01 -5.92
C ARG A 153 -11.87 -2.78 -6.55
N ALA A 154 -10.83 -2.23 -5.93
CA ALA A 154 -10.11 -1.09 -6.50
C ALA A 154 -9.27 -1.50 -7.73
N TYR A 155 -8.59 -2.64 -7.66
CA TYR A 155 -7.78 -3.15 -8.78
C TYR A 155 -8.63 -3.46 -10.00
N PHE A 156 -9.69 -4.23 -9.84
CA PHE A 156 -10.57 -4.59 -10.96
C PHE A 156 -11.35 -3.39 -11.50
N SER A 157 -11.74 -2.46 -10.64
CA SER A 157 -12.34 -1.20 -11.12
C SER A 157 -11.38 -0.41 -11.99
N SER A 158 -10.08 -0.40 -11.69
CA SER A 158 -9.06 0.22 -12.56
C SER A 158 -8.97 -0.48 -13.90
N GLU A 159 -8.91 -1.82 -13.91
CA GLU A 159 -8.84 -2.63 -15.12
C GLU A 159 -10.13 -2.50 -15.97
N ILE A 160 -11.31 -2.36 -15.35
CA ILE A 160 -12.58 -2.11 -16.06
C ILE A 160 -12.56 -0.72 -16.70
N LEU A 161 -12.18 0.32 -15.97
CA LEU A 161 -12.14 1.69 -16.48
C LEU A 161 -11.17 1.88 -17.64
N THR A 162 -10.16 1.04 -17.74
CA THR A 162 -9.16 1.06 -18.81
C THR A 162 -9.40 0.00 -19.90
N GLY A 163 -10.54 -0.69 -19.85
CA GLY A 163 -10.94 -1.65 -20.87
C GLY A 163 -10.17 -2.98 -20.84
N GLN A 164 -9.44 -3.28 -19.78
CA GLN A 164 -8.62 -4.49 -19.66
C GLN A 164 -9.35 -5.67 -19.01
N MET A 165 -10.51 -5.42 -18.42
CA MET A 165 -11.38 -6.41 -17.78
C MET A 165 -12.84 -6.03 -17.97
N THR A 166 -13.73 -6.98 -18.11
CA THR A 166 -15.17 -6.74 -18.08
C THR A 166 -15.70 -6.71 -16.64
N ARG A 167 -16.88 -6.08 -16.46
CA ARG A 167 -17.53 -6.07 -15.15
C ARG A 167 -17.90 -7.49 -14.69
N ASP A 168 -18.35 -8.33 -15.60
CA ASP A 168 -18.78 -9.70 -15.29
C ASP A 168 -17.60 -10.58 -14.86
N GLU A 169 -16.46 -10.48 -15.56
CA GLU A 169 -15.20 -11.11 -15.13
C GLU A 169 -14.78 -10.66 -13.73
N ALA A 170 -14.88 -9.37 -13.43
CA ALA A 170 -14.55 -8.85 -12.12
C ALA A 170 -15.47 -9.39 -11.02
N LEU A 171 -16.79 -9.42 -11.27
CA LEU A 171 -17.78 -9.96 -10.33
C LEU A 171 -17.57 -11.45 -10.09
N GLU A 172 -17.31 -12.23 -11.16
CA GLU A 172 -16.99 -13.66 -11.03
C GLU A 172 -15.75 -13.88 -10.15
N ARG A 173 -14.69 -13.11 -10.38
CA ARG A 173 -13.46 -13.24 -9.59
C ARG A 173 -13.62 -12.81 -8.14
N ILE A 174 -14.39 -11.75 -7.86
CA ILE A 174 -14.64 -11.29 -6.49
C ILE A 174 -15.51 -12.30 -5.71
N SER A 175 -16.44 -13.00 -6.39
CA SER A 175 -17.29 -13.99 -5.73
C SER A 175 -16.53 -15.20 -5.18
N LYS A 176 -15.31 -15.44 -5.67
CA LYS A 176 -14.46 -16.54 -5.23
C LYS A 176 -13.43 -16.06 -4.22
N PRO A 177 -13.25 -16.75 -3.09
CA PRO A 177 -12.13 -16.45 -2.17
C PRO A 177 -10.81 -16.70 -2.89
N GLU A 178 -9.78 -15.94 -2.56
CA GLU A 178 -8.44 -16.09 -3.15
C GLU A 178 -7.64 -17.25 -2.53
N LEU A 179 -7.96 -17.60 -1.31
CA LEU A 179 -7.34 -18.68 -0.55
C LEU A 179 -8.44 -19.61 -0.03
N SER A 180 -8.17 -20.91 -0.01
CA SER A 180 -8.98 -21.88 0.71
C SER A 180 -8.88 -21.64 2.24
N GLU A 181 -9.81 -22.17 3.02
CA GLU A 181 -9.77 -22.04 4.48
C GLU A 181 -8.49 -22.66 5.07
N GLU A 182 -8.03 -23.79 4.51
CA GLU A 182 -6.78 -24.41 4.93
C GLU A 182 -5.56 -23.54 4.64
N GLU A 183 -5.50 -22.90 3.46
CA GLU A 183 -4.44 -21.95 3.12
C GLU A 183 -4.48 -20.72 4.02
N MET A 184 -5.67 -20.17 4.29
CA MET A 184 -5.84 -19.04 5.22
C MET A 184 -5.30 -19.36 6.61
N GLN A 185 -5.59 -20.55 7.14
CA GLN A 185 -5.08 -20.98 8.44
C GLN A 185 -3.55 -21.12 8.43
N LYS A 186 -2.97 -21.75 7.41
CA LYS A 186 -1.51 -21.88 7.25
C LYS A 186 -0.83 -20.51 7.17
N GLU A 187 -1.41 -19.57 6.42
CA GLU A 187 -0.86 -18.21 6.34
C GLU A 187 -0.98 -17.46 7.67
N PHE A 188 -2.09 -17.61 8.39
CA PHE A 188 -2.29 -17.00 9.71
C PHE A 188 -1.21 -17.45 10.71
N GLU A 189 -0.99 -18.76 10.81
CA GLU A 189 0.04 -19.34 11.68
C GLU A 189 1.45 -18.91 11.27
N TYR A 190 1.72 -18.91 9.96
CA TYR A 190 3.01 -18.47 9.43
C TYR A 190 3.29 -16.99 9.77
N ILE A 191 2.33 -16.10 9.57
CA ILE A 191 2.49 -14.67 9.87
C ILE A 191 2.60 -14.41 11.36
N ALA A 192 1.79 -15.10 12.20
CA ALA A 192 1.93 -15.05 13.64
C ALA A 192 3.36 -15.39 14.07
N LYS A 193 3.87 -16.54 13.63
CA LYS A 193 5.24 -16.98 13.91
C LYS A 193 6.31 -16.01 13.41
N LYS A 194 6.16 -15.48 12.19
CA LYS A 194 7.12 -14.52 11.61
C LYS A 194 7.17 -13.19 12.35
N LEU A 195 6.06 -12.82 12.97
CA LEU A 195 5.95 -11.60 13.77
C LEU A 195 6.16 -11.86 15.27
N ASP A 196 6.57 -13.07 15.64
CA ASP A 196 6.83 -13.46 17.03
C ASP A 196 5.60 -13.26 17.95
N PHE A 197 4.43 -13.59 17.43
CA PHE A 197 3.20 -13.73 18.19
C PHE A 197 2.92 -15.20 18.49
N SER A 198 2.35 -15.49 19.66
CA SER A 198 1.64 -16.76 19.84
C SER A 198 0.36 -16.79 18.99
N ILE A 199 -0.14 -17.97 18.67
CA ILE A 199 -1.40 -18.12 17.92
C ILE A 199 -2.56 -17.50 18.70
N ASP A 200 -2.59 -17.67 20.01
CA ASP A 200 -3.63 -17.11 20.88
C ASP A 200 -3.57 -15.58 20.88
N GLU A 201 -2.37 -14.99 21.08
CA GLU A 201 -2.18 -13.53 21.02
C GLU A 201 -2.63 -12.98 19.66
N PHE A 202 -2.24 -13.63 18.55
CA PHE A 202 -2.60 -13.16 17.22
C PHE A 202 -4.10 -13.32 16.92
N THR A 203 -4.72 -14.37 17.47
CA THR A 203 -6.17 -14.58 17.42
C THR A 203 -6.93 -13.51 18.18
N GLU A 204 -6.49 -13.12 19.37
CA GLU A 204 -7.08 -12.04 20.14
C GLU A 204 -6.93 -10.68 19.42
N ILE A 205 -5.78 -10.43 18.78
CA ILE A 205 -5.60 -9.26 17.91
C ILE A 205 -6.59 -9.31 16.75
N PHE A 206 -6.78 -10.47 16.13
CA PHE A 206 -7.72 -10.61 15.01
C PHE A 206 -9.17 -10.33 15.42
N LYS A 207 -9.60 -10.80 16.59
CA LYS A 207 -10.94 -10.57 17.16
C LYS A 207 -11.13 -9.17 17.72
N GLY A 208 -10.05 -8.43 17.95
CA GLY A 208 -10.08 -7.11 18.57
C GLY A 208 -10.94 -6.10 17.78
N LYS A 209 -11.50 -5.10 18.47
CA LYS A 209 -12.36 -4.07 17.88
C LYS A 209 -11.57 -3.22 16.87
N ASN A 210 -12.08 -3.14 15.64
CA ASN A 210 -11.48 -2.34 14.57
C ASN A 210 -11.39 -0.86 14.95
N LYS A 211 -10.30 -0.23 14.54
CA LYS A 211 -10.01 1.18 14.67
C LYS A 211 -9.67 1.79 13.32
N SER A 212 -9.72 3.11 13.26
CA SER A 212 -9.37 3.90 12.09
C SER A 212 -8.12 4.75 12.35
N PHE A 213 -7.60 5.41 11.31
CA PHE A 213 -6.52 6.37 11.50
C PHE A 213 -6.92 7.53 12.45
N ARG A 214 -8.21 7.83 12.59
CA ARG A 214 -8.73 8.91 13.46
C ARG A 214 -8.58 8.60 14.95
N ASP A 215 -8.43 7.33 15.33
CA ASP A 215 -8.17 6.90 16.71
C ASP A 215 -6.74 7.22 17.18
N TYR A 216 -5.90 7.70 16.27
CA TYR A 216 -4.49 7.99 16.51
C TYR A 216 -4.14 9.40 16.06
N ARG A 217 -3.12 10.00 16.69
CA ARG A 217 -2.57 11.27 16.21
C ARG A 217 -2.13 11.17 14.77
N ASN A 218 -2.49 12.16 13.95
CA ASN A 218 -2.23 12.14 12.53
C ASN A 218 -2.19 13.58 11.95
N ASN A 219 -1.66 13.69 10.73
CA ASN A 219 -1.61 14.94 9.97
C ASN A 219 -2.70 15.02 8.88
N TYR A 220 -3.78 14.24 8.98
CA TYR A 220 -4.80 14.17 7.93
C TYR A 220 -5.32 15.55 7.49
N PHE A 221 -5.62 16.41 8.46
CA PHE A 221 -6.09 17.77 8.17
C PHE A 221 -5.06 18.58 7.38
N LEU A 222 -3.79 18.57 7.81
CA LEU A 222 -2.71 19.31 7.14
C LEU A 222 -2.42 18.75 5.75
N ILE A 223 -2.44 17.43 5.60
CA ILE A 223 -2.22 16.75 4.32
C ILE A 223 -3.32 17.12 3.33
N THR A 224 -4.57 17.07 3.75
CA THR A 224 -5.72 17.36 2.89
C THR A 224 -5.82 18.86 2.56
N LEU A 225 -5.51 19.74 3.51
CA LEU A 225 -5.45 21.17 3.28
C LEU A 225 -4.33 21.53 2.28
N GLY A 226 -3.12 20.98 2.48
CA GLY A 226 -2.01 21.17 1.55
C GLY A 226 -2.32 20.67 0.14
N ALA A 227 -3.05 19.56 0.03
CA ALA A 227 -3.50 19.04 -1.25
C ALA A 227 -4.52 19.97 -1.94
N LYS A 228 -5.49 20.51 -1.19
CA LYS A 228 -6.45 21.49 -1.72
C LYS A 228 -5.76 22.76 -2.21
N ILE A 229 -4.82 23.29 -1.43
CA ILE A 229 -4.03 24.46 -1.84
C ILE A 229 -3.22 24.16 -3.10
N SER A 230 -2.53 23.01 -3.15
CA SER A 230 -1.74 22.59 -4.31
C SER A 230 -2.58 22.49 -5.59
N ASN A 231 -3.81 22.01 -5.47
CA ASN A 231 -4.75 21.95 -6.60
C ASN A 231 -5.22 23.34 -7.02
N LEU A 232 -5.53 24.23 -6.08
CA LEU A 232 -5.97 25.59 -6.37
C LEU A 232 -4.92 26.41 -7.15
N ILE A 233 -3.65 26.23 -6.83
CA ILE A 233 -2.53 26.90 -7.50
C ILE A 233 -1.97 26.14 -8.71
N GLY A 234 -2.66 25.06 -9.14
CA GLY A 234 -2.29 24.31 -10.33
C GLY A 234 -1.02 23.45 -10.23
N LEU A 235 -0.46 23.28 -9.03
CA LEU A 235 0.75 22.47 -8.80
C LEU A 235 0.48 20.97 -8.78
N ASP A 236 -0.75 20.56 -8.53
CA ASP A 236 -1.17 19.15 -8.51
C ASP A 236 -2.58 19.03 -9.09
N ASN A 237 -2.70 18.36 -10.22
CA ASN A 237 -3.99 18.11 -10.87
C ASN A 237 -4.76 16.90 -10.30
N ARG A 238 -4.22 16.25 -9.27
CA ARG A 238 -4.88 15.11 -8.63
C ARG A 238 -6.03 15.59 -7.76
N LYS A 239 -7.23 15.15 -8.05
CA LYS A 239 -8.37 15.37 -7.18
C LYS A 239 -8.22 14.47 -5.94
N PHE A 240 -7.97 15.08 -4.80
CA PHE A 240 -8.12 14.37 -3.52
C PHE A 240 -9.61 14.23 -3.23
N ARG A 241 -10.04 13.01 -3.04
CA ARG A 241 -11.37 12.69 -2.55
C ARG A 241 -11.36 12.59 -1.03
#